data_efe1461d70f98c7308c30299992b0c17
#
_entry.id   efe1461d70f98c7308c30299992b0c17
#
_cell.length_a   1.000
_cell.length_b   1.000
_cell.length_c   1.000
_cell.angle_alpha   90.00
_cell.angle_beta   90.00
_cell.angle_gamma   90.00
#
_symmetry.space_group_name_H-M   'P 1'
#
loop_
_entity.id
_entity.type
_entity.pdbx_description
1 polymer ?
#
loop_
_entity_poly.entity_id
_entity_poly.type
_entity_poly.pdbx_seq_one_letter_code
_entity_poly.pdbx_strand_id
1 'polypeptide(L)'
;MNTTFNKIIGLTLILGLFLACGNKPKNTQAEKDYQRAARYFVADESFSPILNEELEIFRYQNILDTLDVQYTNEQEAVQKLLKLETWLAFTSRDLTKRERQSLEERKYLPRTIPIAYDGLAIIVNNQNPDTCITVRDFKRILRGEASQWKQLYPNSRLGEIDVVFDNPLSSTVRWCVDSLLSGKEFSAPNIGAVKTSAAVIDYVERHPNALGIIGSNWLNDARDTTNVTFRKNITVMKVSRMETATPQNSWRPYQYYIYNGNYPLIRTLYALLNEPRSGLPTSFAHFVRLPKGQMIIHRSGLLTIQAGMNVRQIIVNGNYND
;
A
#
# COMPACT_ATOMS: atom_id res chain seq x y z
N MET A 1 56.92 11.00 -60.10
CA MET A 1 55.47 11.14 -60.35
C MET A 1 54.66 10.07 -59.65
N ASN A 2 54.99 9.72 -58.42
CA ASN A 2 54.35 8.61 -57.63
C ASN A 2 54.05 8.88 -56.14
N THR A 3 54.16 10.12 -55.69
CA THR A 3 53.94 10.47 -54.29
C THR A 3 52.60 11.14 -53.99
N THR A 4 51.92 11.62 -55.01
CA THR A 4 50.61 12.28 -54.89
C THR A 4 49.42 11.31 -54.99
N PHE A 5 49.57 10.16 -55.63
CA PHE A 5 48.51 9.19 -55.84
C PHE A 5 48.23 8.38 -54.51
N ASN A 6 49.23 8.11 -53.71
CA ASN A 6 49.06 7.39 -52.43
C ASN A 6 48.45 8.22 -51.29
N LYS A 7 48.47 9.55 -51.41
CA LYS A 7 47.82 10.44 -50.43
C LYS A 7 46.33 10.58 -50.63
N ILE A 8 45.87 10.42 -51.86
CA ILE A 8 44.42 10.51 -52.20
C ILE A 8 43.69 9.23 -51.81
N ILE A 9 44.33 8.04 -51.91
CA ILE A 9 43.74 6.75 -51.49
C ILE A 9 43.64 6.66 -49.96
N GLY A 10 44.60 7.22 -49.19
CA GLY A 10 44.54 7.25 -47.75
C GLY A 10 43.47 8.17 -47.19
N LEU A 11 43.13 9.27 -47.89
CA LEU A 11 42.13 10.22 -47.41
C LEU A 11 40.69 9.73 -47.67
N THR A 12 40.46 8.97 -48.76
CA THR A 12 39.16 8.35 -49.05
C THR A 12 38.81 7.19 -48.15
N LEU A 13 39.82 6.46 -47.61
CA LEU A 13 39.57 5.35 -46.66
C LEU A 13 39.21 5.86 -45.27
N ILE A 14 39.72 7.03 -44.85
CA ILE A 14 39.41 7.63 -43.54
C ILE A 14 38.03 8.29 -43.54
N LEU A 15 37.56 8.81 -44.71
CA LEU A 15 36.21 9.40 -44.79
C LEU A 15 35.07 8.36 -44.80
N GLY A 16 35.38 7.11 -45.18
CA GLY A 16 34.39 6.01 -45.15
C GLY A 16 34.06 5.43 -43.77
N LEU A 17 34.93 5.71 -42.78
CA LEU A 17 34.72 5.21 -41.41
C LEU A 17 33.82 6.09 -40.52
N PHE A 18 33.51 7.30 -40.93
CA PHE A 18 32.63 8.21 -40.21
C PHE A 18 31.14 8.12 -40.56
N LEU A 19 30.76 7.33 -41.58
CA LEU A 19 29.36 7.16 -41.98
C LEU A 19 28.67 5.92 -41.36
N ALA A 20 29.38 5.17 -40.52
CA ALA A 20 28.82 3.95 -39.86
C ALA A 20 28.20 4.18 -38.49
N CYS A 21 28.13 5.42 -37.97
CA CYS A 21 27.52 5.75 -36.66
C CYS A 21 26.19 6.50 -36.85
N GLY A 22 25.19 5.89 -37.45
CA GLY A 22 23.89 6.51 -37.69
C GLY A 22 22.69 5.57 -37.63
N ASN A 23 22.88 4.30 -37.33
CA ASN A 23 21.74 3.44 -37.10
C ASN A 23 21.29 3.63 -35.63
N LYS A 24 20.31 4.51 -35.39
CA LYS A 24 19.47 4.42 -34.19
C LYS A 24 18.98 2.97 -34.09
N PRO A 25 19.21 2.27 -32.99
CA PRO A 25 18.75 0.90 -32.85
C PRO A 25 17.26 0.89 -33.18
N LYS A 26 16.86 0.09 -34.17
CA LYS A 26 15.45 -0.16 -34.45
C LYS A 26 14.85 -0.61 -33.14
N ASN A 27 13.83 0.10 -32.62
CA ASN A 27 13.11 -0.25 -31.41
C ASN A 27 12.64 -1.70 -31.56
N THR A 28 13.35 -2.65 -30.96
CA THR A 28 13.00 -4.06 -31.00
C THR A 28 11.67 -4.26 -30.26
N GLN A 29 10.96 -5.35 -30.52
CA GLN A 29 9.73 -5.64 -29.80
C GLN A 29 9.96 -5.67 -28.27
N ALA A 30 11.08 -6.26 -27.84
CA ALA A 30 11.50 -6.26 -26.44
C ALA A 30 11.65 -4.87 -25.84
N GLU A 31 12.22 -3.91 -26.60
CA GLU A 31 12.32 -2.51 -26.14
C GLU A 31 10.96 -1.84 -26.01
N LYS A 32 10.05 -2.09 -26.95
CA LYS A 32 8.67 -1.57 -26.89
C LYS A 32 7.92 -2.13 -25.69
N ASP A 33 8.07 -3.43 -25.41
CA ASP A 33 7.43 -4.09 -24.27
C ASP A 33 8.01 -3.58 -22.95
N TYR A 34 9.34 -3.39 -22.86
CA TYR A 34 9.96 -2.75 -21.71
C TYR A 34 9.39 -1.34 -21.47
N GLN A 35 9.38 -0.49 -22.51
CA GLN A 35 8.91 0.89 -22.41
C GLN A 35 7.43 0.97 -22.03
N ARG A 36 6.61 0.07 -22.54
CA ARG A 36 5.20 -0.02 -22.15
C ARG A 36 5.05 -0.34 -20.66
N ALA A 37 5.76 -1.35 -20.17
CA ALA A 37 5.71 -1.79 -18.77
C ALA A 37 6.37 -0.77 -17.80
N ALA A 38 7.26 0.11 -18.31
CA ALA A 38 7.93 1.13 -17.51
C ALA A 38 7.15 2.44 -17.36
N ARG A 39 6.03 2.59 -18.08
CA ARG A 39 5.22 3.82 -18.03
C ARG A 39 4.28 3.91 -16.84
N TYR A 40 4.00 2.78 -16.19
CA TYR A 40 3.11 2.74 -15.04
C TYR A 40 3.56 1.68 -14.03
N PHE A 41 3.11 1.85 -12.83
CA PHE A 41 3.15 0.80 -11.82
C PHE A 41 1.72 0.38 -11.44
N VAL A 42 1.59 -0.77 -10.80
CA VAL A 42 0.32 -1.25 -10.26
C VAL A 42 0.35 -1.21 -8.74
N ALA A 43 -0.80 -1.05 -8.12
CA ALA A 43 -0.89 -1.02 -6.67
C ALA A 43 -2.24 -1.56 -6.18
N ASP A 44 -2.23 -2.19 -5.02
CA ASP A 44 -3.46 -2.45 -4.28
C ASP A 44 -4.14 -1.11 -3.95
N GLU A 45 -5.45 -1.03 -4.24
CA GLU A 45 -6.23 0.20 -4.10
C GLU A 45 -6.21 0.74 -2.66
N SER A 46 -6.10 -0.16 -1.69
CA SER A 46 -6.07 0.24 -0.28
C SER A 46 -4.91 1.18 0.08
N PHE A 47 -3.89 1.32 -0.77
CA PHE A 47 -2.77 2.25 -0.62
C PHE A 47 -2.88 3.50 -1.49
N SER A 48 -4.00 3.71 -2.20
CA SER A 48 -4.10 4.81 -3.17
C SER A 48 -3.88 6.21 -2.57
N PRO A 49 -4.32 6.57 -1.35
CA PRO A 49 -4.07 7.91 -0.82
C PRO A 49 -2.57 8.22 -0.73
N ILE A 50 -1.81 7.35 -0.08
CA ILE A 50 -0.37 7.59 0.11
C ILE A 50 0.41 7.53 -1.20
N LEU A 51 0.08 6.59 -2.11
CA LEU A 51 0.80 6.47 -3.37
C LEU A 51 0.47 7.62 -4.33
N ASN A 52 -0.70 8.22 -4.26
CA ASN A 52 -1.02 9.43 -5.01
C ASN A 52 -0.18 10.62 -4.54
N GLU A 53 -0.04 10.85 -3.23
CA GLU A 53 0.81 11.90 -2.68
C GLU A 53 2.28 11.72 -3.08
N GLU A 54 2.79 10.49 -2.97
CA GLU A 54 4.16 10.15 -3.39
C GLU A 54 4.38 10.42 -4.88
N LEU A 55 3.43 9.98 -5.71
CA LEU A 55 3.52 10.09 -7.17
C LEU A 55 3.42 11.54 -7.63
N GLU A 56 2.57 12.35 -7.00
CA GLU A 56 2.45 13.78 -7.30
C GLU A 56 3.77 14.52 -7.06
N ILE A 57 4.40 14.30 -5.90
CA ILE A 57 5.69 14.92 -5.60
C ILE A 57 6.81 14.38 -6.49
N PHE A 58 6.80 13.07 -6.81
CA PHE A 58 7.76 12.48 -7.73
C PHE A 58 7.66 13.09 -9.14
N ARG A 59 6.46 13.24 -9.68
CA ARG A 59 6.20 13.86 -10.99
C ARG A 59 6.64 15.32 -11.04
N TYR A 60 6.41 16.07 -9.98
CA TYR A 60 6.86 17.47 -9.90
C TYR A 60 8.39 17.60 -10.03
N GLN A 61 9.14 16.60 -9.57
CA GLN A 61 10.60 16.58 -9.66
C GLN A 61 11.12 16.00 -10.98
N ASN A 62 10.31 15.23 -11.71
CA ASN A 62 10.66 14.53 -12.94
C ASN A 62 9.77 14.98 -14.11
N ILE A 63 9.80 16.27 -14.42
CA ILE A 63 8.86 16.93 -15.35
C ILE A 63 8.91 16.35 -16.79
N LEU A 64 10.05 15.78 -17.20
CA LEU A 64 10.24 15.26 -18.56
C LEU A 64 9.71 13.83 -18.78
N ASP A 65 9.50 13.09 -17.68
CA ASP A 65 9.10 11.69 -17.73
C ASP A 65 7.86 11.46 -16.88
N THR A 66 6.84 10.82 -17.44
CA THR A 66 5.59 10.51 -16.73
C THR A 66 5.55 9.06 -16.34
N LEU A 67 5.39 8.83 -15.04
CA LEU A 67 5.01 7.52 -14.46
C LEU A 67 3.56 7.59 -14.03
N ASP A 68 2.75 6.61 -14.45
CA ASP A 68 1.34 6.51 -14.09
C ASP A 68 1.10 5.38 -13.07
N VAL A 69 -0.09 5.35 -12.47
CA VAL A 69 -0.51 4.31 -11.56
C VAL A 69 -1.78 3.64 -12.05
N GLN A 70 -1.86 2.32 -11.89
CA GLN A 70 -3.07 1.55 -12.07
C GLN A 70 -3.43 0.88 -10.75
N TYR A 71 -4.50 1.35 -10.12
CA TYR A 71 -5.04 0.73 -8.92
C TYR A 71 -5.88 -0.49 -9.26
N THR A 72 -5.67 -1.57 -8.51
CA THR A 72 -6.37 -2.84 -8.65
C THR A 72 -6.40 -3.55 -7.29
N ASN A 73 -6.75 -4.81 -7.22
CA ASN A 73 -6.57 -5.60 -6.00
C ASN A 73 -5.16 -6.19 -5.93
N GLU A 74 -4.73 -6.62 -4.73
CA GLU A 74 -3.39 -7.12 -4.50
C GLU A 74 -3.04 -8.33 -5.38
N GLN A 75 -3.98 -9.25 -5.57
CA GLN A 75 -3.74 -10.46 -6.38
C GLN A 75 -3.45 -10.10 -7.83
N GLU A 76 -4.25 -9.19 -8.41
CA GLU A 76 -4.04 -8.73 -9.79
C GLU A 76 -2.75 -7.93 -9.93
N ALA A 77 -2.40 -7.10 -8.94
CA ALA A 77 -1.15 -6.34 -8.94
C ALA A 77 0.07 -7.28 -9.04
N VAL A 78 0.09 -8.35 -8.24
CA VAL A 78 1.15 -9.37 -8.31
C VAL A 78 1.13 -10.12 -9.64
N GLN A 79 -0.04 -10.49 -10.15
CA GLN A 79 -0.14 -11.18 -11.45
C GLN A 79 0.41 -10.34 -12.61
N LYS A 80 0.14 -9.03 -12.65
CA LYS A 80 0.69 -8.14 -13.67
C LYS A 80 2.21 -8.05 -13.58
N LEU A 81 2.78 -8.00 -12.39
CA LEU A 81 4.23 -8.05 -12.19
C LEU A 81 4.82 -9.38 -12.71
N LEU A 82 4.21 -10.52 -12.38
CA LEU A 82 4.67 -11.84 -12.83
C LEU A 82 4.57 -12.03 -14.36
N LYS A 83 3.58 -11.41 -14.99
CA LYS A 83 3.41 -11.40 -16.46
C LYS A 83 4.30 -10.39 -17.16
N LEU A 84 5.07 -9.58 -16.42
CA LEU A 84 5.92 -8.50 -16.96
C LEU A 84 5.10 -7.40 -17.68
N GLU A 85 3.85 -7.24 -17.30
CA GLU A 85 3.02 -6.13 -17.78
C GLU A 85 3.42 -4.82 -17.11
N THR A 86 4.02 -4.88 -15.92
CA THR A 86 4.63 -3.79 -15.17
C THR A 86 5.94 -4.23 -14.52
N TRP A 87 6.81 -3.28 -14.19
CA TRP A 87 8.07 -3.55 -13.49
C TRP A 87 8.00 -3.28 -11.99
N LEU A 88 6.91 -2.64 -11.52
CA LEU A 88 6.75 -2.24 -10.13
C LEU A 88 5.32 -2.48 -9.68
N ALA A 89 5.16 -3.15 -8.53
CA ALA A 89 3.88 -3.33 -7.86
C ALA A 89 3.97 -2.95 -6.38
N PHE A 90 2.94 -2.28 -5.85
CA PHE A 90 2.81 -2.02 -4.41
C PHE A 90 1.76 -2.93 -3.80
N THR A 91 2.16 -3.67 -2.76
CA THR A 91 1.36 -4.72 -2.12
C THR A 91 1.62 -4.75 -0.62
N SER A 92 0.83 -5.51 0.13
CA SER A 92 1.10 -5.72 1.57
C SER A 92 1.73 -7.10 1.86
N ARG A 93 2.27 -7.78 0.87
CA ARG A 93 3.03 -9.02 1.02
C ARG A 93 4.25 -9.06 0.11
N ASP A 94 5.20 -9.89 0.45
CA ASP A 94 6.30 -10.27 -0.44
C ASP A 94 5.81 -11.29 -1.50
N LEU A 95 6.62 -11.50 -2.53
CA LEU A 95 6.47 -12.62 -3.45
C LEU A 95 6.61 -13.94 -2.69
N THR A 96 5.74 -14.87 -2.99
CA THR A 96 5.91 -16.26 -2.52
C THR A 96 7.18 -16.88 -3.14
N LYS A 97 7.69 -17.96 -2.53
CA LYS A 97 8.85 -18.69 -3.08
C LYS A 97 8.63 -19.11 -4.55
N ARG A 98 7.43 -19.58 -4.89
CA ARG A 98 7.09 -19.99 -6.28
C ARG A 98 7.06 -18.81 -7.25
N GLU A 99 6.48 -17.68 -6.84
CA GLU A 99 6.42 -16.47 -7.65
C GLU A 99 7.83 -15.93 -7.92
N ARG A 100 8.67 -15.86 -6.88
CA ARG A 100 10.07 -15.45 -7.00
C ARG A 100 10.84 -16.38 -7.92
N GLN A 101 10.78 -17.69 -7.71
CA GLN A 101 11.44 -18.69 -8.53
C GLN A 101 11.02 -18.59 -10.00
N SER A 102 9.74 -18.40 -10.30
CA SER A 102 9.23 -18.22 -11.67
C SER A 102 9.85 -17.02 -12.39
N LEU A 103 10.16 -15.92 -11.67
CA LEU A 103 10.86 -14.80 -12.25
C LEU A 103 12.36 -15.07 -12.42
N GLU A 104 13.00 -15.73 -11.45
CA GLU A 104 14.43 -16.09 -11.49
C GLU A 104 14.76 -17.08 -12.61
N GLU A 105 13.90 -18.07 -12.87
CA GLU A 105 14.03 -18.99 -14.01
C GLU A 105 13.99 -18.26 -15.37
N ARG A 106 13.27 -17.14 -15.43
CA ARG A 106 13.22 -16.23 -16.58
C ARG A 106 14.33 -15.21 -16.60
N LYS A 107 15.35 -15.35 -15.71
CA LYS A 107 16.52 -14.47 -15.57
C LYS A 107 16.20 -13.04 -15.06
N TYR A 108 15.10 -12.88 -14.33
CA TYR A 108 14.80 -11.66 -13.59
C TYR A 108 15.28 -11.77 -12.14
N LEU A 109 15.56 -10.64 -11.51
CA LEU A 109 16.03 -10.56 -10.11
C LEU A 109 15.07 -9.67 -9.31
N PRO A 110 13.90 -10.20 -8.90
CA PRO A 110 12.91 -9.40 -8.20
C PRO A 110 13.42 -8.96 -6.83
N ARG A 111 13.21 -7.69 -6.52
CA ARG A 111 13.55 -7.07 -5.24
C ARG A 111 12.27 -6.72 -4.49
N THR A 112 12.23 -7.04 -3.21
CA THR A 112 11.17 -6.64 -2.30
C THR A 112 11.69 -5.55 -1.38
N ILE A 113 11.09 -4.38 -1.45
CA ILE A 113 11.52 -3.18 -0.73
C ILE A 113 10.42 -2.83 0.25
N PRO A 114 10.62 -2.94 1.58
CA PRO A 114 9.66 -2.45 2.55
C PRO A 114 9.61 -0.92 2.49
N ILE A 115 8.40 -0.35 2.56
CA ILE A 115 8.15 1.08 2.35
C ILE A 115 7.58 1.73 3.61
N ALA A 116 6.57 1.11 4.23
CA ALA A 116 5.87 1.65 5.39
C ALA A 116 5.18 0.55 6.19
N TYR A 117 4.80 0.86 7.42
CA TYR A 117 3.82 0.07 8.19
C TYR A 117 2.50 0.80 8.23
N ASP A 118 1.42 0.08 7.93
CA ASP A 118 0.04 0.53 7.91
C ASP A 118 -0.77 -0.24 8.95
N GLY A 119 -1.68 0.45 9.64
CA GLY A 119 -2.65 -0.19 10.52
C GLY A 119 -3.93 -0.54 9.75
N LEU A 120 -4.43 -1.76 9.85
CA LEU A 120 -5.79 -2.05 9.40
C LEU A 120 -6.77 -1.49 10.41
N ALA A 121 -7.58 -0.51 10.00
CA ALA A 121 -8.56 0.14 10.83
C ALA A 121 -9.91 -0.58 10.76
N ILE A 122 -10.52 -0.80 11.92
CA ILE A 122 -11.92 -1.19 12.04
C ILE A 122 -12.72 0.09 12.21
N ILE A 123 -13.69 0.33 11.32
CA ILE A 123 -14.54 1.50 11.33
C ILE A 123 -16.00 1.11 11.49
N VAL A 124 -16.74 1.93 12.20
CA VAL A 124 -18.18 1.75 12.43
C VAL A 124 -18.92 3.06 12.22
N ASN A 125 -20.24 2.98 12.07
CA ASN A 125 -21.11 4.15 11.99
C ASN A 125 -21.03 4.97 13.28
N ASN A 126 -21.17 6.30 13.19
CA ASN A 126 -21.15 7.20 14.34
C ASN A 126 -22.31 6.97 15.33
N GLN A 127 -23.38 6.30 14.91
CA GLN A 127 -24.48 5.90 15.79
C GLN A 127 -24.16 4.64 16.62
N ASN A 128 -23.06 3.93 16.30
CA ASN A 128 -22.62 2.80 17.09
C ASN A 128 -21.91 3.30 18.37
N PRO A 129 -22.46 3.03 19.57
CA PRO A 129 -21.86 3.46 20.82
C PRO A 129 -20.62 2.63 21.21
N ASP A 130 -20.44 1.45 20.59
CA ASP A 130 -19.38 0.51 20.90
C ASP A 130 -18.11 0.92 20.15
N THR A 131 -17.12 1.43 20.88
CA THR A 131 -15.92 2.05 20.29
C THR A 131 -14.62 1.27 20.50
N CYS A 132 -14.69 0.16 21.25
CA CYS A 132 -13.53 -0.69 21.57
C CYS A 132 -13.84 -2.15 21.27
N ILE A 133 -12.95 -2.86 20.58
CA ILE A 133 -13.10 -4.27 20.24
C ILE A 133 -11.83 -5.05 20.56
N THR A 134 -11.96 -6.34 20.96
CA THR A 134 -10.78 -7.21 21.10
C THR A 134 -10.41 -7.87 19.78
N VAL A 135 -9.13 -8.23 19.60
CA VAL A 135 -8.71 -9.08 18.47
C VAL A 135 -9.49 -10.40 18.47
N ARG A 136 -9.78 -10.94 19.67
CA ARG A 136 -10.56 -12.17 19.81
C ARG A 136 -11.98 -12.00 19.26
N ASP A 137 -12.67 -10.94 19.63
CA ASP A 137 -14.03 -10.70 19.17
C ASP A 137 -14.09 -10.39 17.67
N PHE A 138 -13.11 -9.67 17.15
CA PHE A 138 -13.00 -9.48 15.72
C PHE A 138 -12.81 -10.83 14.97
N LYS A 139 -11.96 -11.73 15.49
CA LYS A 139 -11.85 -13.09 14.94
C LYS A 139 -13.17 -13.88 15.01
N ARG A 140 -13.94 -13.75 16.11
CA ARG A 140 -15.25 -14.39 16.27
C ARG A 140 -16.25 -13.91 15.21
N ILE A 141 -16.25 -12.61 14.91
CA ILE A 141 -17.06 -12.04 13.83
C ILE A 141 -16.67 -12.70 12.49
N LEU A 142 -15.38 -12.68 12.14
CA LEU A 142 -14.89 -13.20 10.85
C LEU A 142 -15.16 -14.72 10.69
N ARG A 143 -15.25 -15.47 11.80
CA ARG A 143 -15.59 -16.89 11.80
C ARG A 143 -17.10 -17.18 11.87
N GLY A 144 -17.93 -16.14 11.93
CA GLY A 144 -19.37 -16.31 12.10
C GLY A 144 -19.81 -16.78 13.50
N GLU A 145 -18.91 -16.79 14.48
CA GLU A 145 -19.19 -17.13 15.88
C GLU A 145 -19.93 -16.01 16.62
N ALA A 146 -19.88 -14.80 16.09
CA ALA A 146 -20.62 -13.64 16.56
C ALA A 146 -21.19 -12.90 15.35
N SER A 147 -22.50 -12.94 15.15
CA SER A 147 -23.21 -12.32 14.05
C SER A 147 -24.03 -11.10 14.46
N GLN A 148 -24.19 -10.85 15.75
CA GLN A 148 -24.98 -9.74 16.29
C GLN A 148 -24.16 -8.92 17.28
N TRP A 149 -24.33 -7.59 17.26
CA TRP A 149 -23.64 -6.66 18.15
C TRP A 149 -23.85 -7.01 19.64
N LYS A 150 -25.05 -7.42 20.04
CA LYS A 150 -25.38 -7.80 21.43
C LYS A 150 -24.60 -9.04 21.93
N GLN A 151 -24.05 -9.86 21.04
CA GLN A 151 -23.22 -11.01 21.43
C GLN A 151 -21.82 -10.57 21.90
N LEU A 152 -21.41 -9.36 21.53
CA LEU A 152 -20.17 -8.72 21.94
C LEU A 152 -20.40 -7.69 23.05
N TYR A 153 -21.48 -6.93 22.91
CA TYR A 153 -21.86 -5.85 23.81
C TYR A 153 -23.32 -6.07 24.27
N PRO A 154 -23.53 -6.62 25.49
CA PRO A 154 -24.88 -7.01 25.94
C PRO A 154 -25.93 -5.91 25.93
N ASN A 155 -25.49 -4.65 26.06
CA ASN A 155 -26.36 -3.47 26.06
C ASN A 155 -26.55 -2.84 24.68
N SER A 156 -25.94 -3.40 23.62
CA SER A 156 -26.07 -2.90 22.27
C SER A 156 -27.50 -3.02 21.75
N ARG A 157 -28.00 -1.96 21.15
CA ARG A 157 -29.31 -1.92 20.47
C ARG A 157 -29.20 -2.18 18.97
N LEU A 158 -27.99 -2.37 18.45
CA LEU A 158 -27.71 -2.69 17.08
C LEU A 158 -28.06 -4.14 16.77
N GLY A 159 -28.41 -4.41 15.51
CA GLY A 159 -28.82 -5.73 15.04
C GLY A 159 -27.66 -6.62 14.62
N GLU A 160 -27.82 -7.26 13.48
CA GLU A 160 -26.80 -8.09 12.85
C GLU A 160 -25.60 -7.26 12.43
N ILE A 161 -24.38 -7.80 12.69
CA ILE A 161 -23.14 -7.16 12.27
C ILE A 161 -22.99 -7.35 10.76
N ASP A 162 -22.88 -6.27 10.00
CA ASP A 162 -22.65 -6.29 8.56
C ASP A 162 -21.20 -5.92 8.27
N VAL A 163 -20.38 -6.93 7.94
CA VAL A 163 -18.94 -6.75 7.73
C VAL A 163 -18.65 -6.42 6.29
N VAL A 164 -17.95 -5.31 6.04
CA VAL A 164 -17.66 -4.85 4.68
C VAL A 164 -16.18 -4.59 4.45
N PHE A 165 -15.67 -5.19 3.37
CA PHE A 165 -14.31 -5.02 2.84
C PHE A 165 -14.33 -4.22 1.53
N ASP A 166 -13.16 -3.76 1.11
CA ASP A 166 -12.93 -3.04 -0.14
C ASP A 166 -13.08 -3.95 -1.37
N ASN A 167 -12.38 -5.09 -1.42
CA ASN A 167 -12.41 -6.03 -2.54
C ASN A 167 -12.14 -7.45 -2.04
N PRO A 168 -12.80 -8.49 -2.57
CA PRO A 168 -12.58 -9.87 -2.12
C PRO A 168 -11.13 -10.36 -2.27
N LEU A 169 -10.38 -9.79 -3.22
CA LEU A 169 -8.99 -10.15 -3.53
C LEU A 169 -7.98 -9.09 -3.08
N SER A 170 -8.39 -8.20 -2.18
CA SER A 170 -7.55 -7.13 -1.63
C SER A 170 -6.58 -7.63 -0.58
N SER A 171 -5.60 -6.79 -0.29
CA SER A 171 -4.65 -7.03 0.80
C SER A 171 -5.31 -6.98 2.18
N THR A 172 -6.42 -6.25 2.36
CA THR A 172 -7.15 -6.19 3.62
C THR A 172 -7.80 -7.54 3.95
N VAL A 173 -8.46 -8.17 2.95
CA VAL A 173 -9.04 -9.52 3.06
C VAL A 173 -7.95 -10.55 3.30
N ARG A 174 -6.92 -10.60 2.44
CA ARG A 174 -5.82 -11.56 2.57
C ARG A 174 -5.15 -11.46 3.96
N TRP A 175 -4.87 -10.24 4.43
CA TRP A 175 -4.23 -10.05 5.73
C TRP A 175 -5.09 -10.62 6.86
N CYS A 176 -6.41 -10.39 6.83
CA CYS A 176 -7.33 -10.96 7.83
C CYS A 176 -7.34 -12.49 7.79
N VAL A 177 -7.37 -13.08 6.59
CA VAL A 177 -7.32 -14.54 6.42
C VAL A 177 -6.00 -15.10 6.95
N ASP A 178 -4.87 -14.56 6.54
CA ASP A 178 -3.54 -15.07 6.89
C ASP A 178 -3.21 -14.84 8.37
N SER A 179 -3.39 -13.61 8.86
CA SER A 179 -2.91 -13.19 10.18
C SER A 179 -3.89 -13.47 11.31
N LEU A 180 -5.21 -13.39 11.04
CA LEU A 180 -6.22 -13.60 12.07
C LEU A 180 -6.80 -15.01 12.04
N LEU A 181 -6.98 -15.60 10.87
CA LEU A 181 -7.66 -16.89 10.70
C LEU A 181 -6.70 -18.04 10.35
N SER A 182 -5.38 -17.79 10.34
CA SER A 182 -4.35 -18.80 10.03
C SER A 182 -4.57 -19.48 8.68
N GLY A 183 -4.94 -18.69 7.67
CA GLY A 183 -5.17 -19.12 6.29
C GLY A 183 -6.56 -19.73 6.04
N LYS A 184 -7.47 -19.73 7.02
CA LYS A 184 -8.85 -20.20 6.81
C LYS A 184 -9.71 -19.07 6.25
N GLU A 185 -10.56 -19.41 5.29
CA GLU A 185 -11.52 -18.47 4.71
C GLU A 185 -12.55 -17.98 5.74
N PHE A 186 -13.20 -16.89 5.44
CA PHE A 186 -14.31 -16.38 6.24
C PHE A 186 -15.47 -17.39 6.25
N SER A 187 -16.06 -17.62 7.40
CA SER A 187 -17.22 -18.50 7.55
C SER A 187 -18.50 -17.76 7.84
N ALA A 188 -18.43 -16.45 8.10
CA ALA A 188 -19.60 -15.63 8.38
C ALA A 188 -20.36 -15.30 7.08
N PRO A 189 -21.70 -15.51 7.03
CA PRO A 189 -22.50 -15.24 5.83
C PRO A 189 -22.71 -13.73 5.57
N ASN A 190 -22.49 -12.90 6.57
CA ASN A 190 -22.68 -11.46 6.58
C ASN A 190 -21.41 -10.67 6.28
N ILE A 191 -20.45 -11.28 5.59
CA ILE A 191 -19.26 -10.61 5.09
C ILE A 191 -19.42 -10.30 3.62
N GLY A 192 -19.40 -9.01 3.29
CA GLY A 192 -19.47 -8.51 1.93
C GLY A 192 -18.22 -7.72 1.53
N ALA A 193 -18.13 -7.41 0.25
CA ALA A 193 -17.15 -6.49 -0.27
C ALA A 193 -17.81 -5.51 -1.24
N VAL A 194 -17.37 -4.26 -1.18
CA VAL A 194 -17.71 -3.22 -2.14
C VAL A 194 -16.62 -3.17 -3.23
N LYS A 195 -16.23 -2.04 -3.76
CA LYS A 195 -15.21 -2.03 -4.83
C LYS A 195 -13.92 -1.32 -4.40
N THR A 196 -14.03 -0.43 -3.43
CA THR A 196 -12.93 0.46 -3.02
C THR A 196 -13.02 0.78 -1.54
N SER A 197 -11.91 1.19 -0.95
CA SER A 197 -11.85 1.66 0.44
C SER A 197 -12.74 2.89 0.68
N ALA A 198 -12.86 3.78 -0.29
CA ALA A 198 -13.81 4.90 -0.22
C ALA A 198 -15.26 4.41 -0.11
N ALA A 199 -15.63 3.39 -0.90
CA ALA A 199 -16.97 2.82 -0.86
C ALA A 199 -17.26 2.08 0.47
N VAL A 200 -16.24 1.53 1.15
CA VAL A 200 -16.37 1.00 2.52
C VAL A 200 -16.76 2.11 3.49
N ILE A 201 -16.08 3.25 3.42
CA ILE A 201 -16.38 4.42 4.28
C ILE A 201 -17.79 4.90 4.05
N ASP A 202 -18.22 5.07 2.78
CA ASP A 202 -19.56 5.50 2.41
C ASP A 202 -20.64 4.50 2.85
N TYR A 203 -20.31 3.20 2.81
CA TYR A 203 -21.22 2.15 3.27
C TYR A 203 -21.42 2.23 4.79
N VAL A 204 -20.33 2.29 5.55
CA VAL A 204 -20.35 2.40 7.01
C VAL A 204 -21.06 3.66 7.47
N GLU A 205 -20.89 4.80 6.79
CA GLU A 205 -21.57 6.04 7.11
C GLU A 205 -23.11 5.91 7.02
N ARG A 206 -23.61 5.11 6.07
CA ARG A 206 -25.05 4.95 5.81
C ARG A 206 -25.70 3.79 6.57
N HIS A 207 -24.93 2.84 7.10
CA HIS A 207 -25.44 1.62 7.70
C HIS A 207 -25.00 1.52 9.18
N PRO A 208 -25.92 1.76 10.14
CA PRO A 208 -25.60 1.77 11.58
C PRO A 208 -24.97 0.46 12.10
N ASN A 209 -25.34 -0.66 11.51
CA ASN A 209 -24.85 -1.99 11.91
C ASN A 209 -23.52 -2.39 11.26
N ALA A 210 -23.00 -1.58 10.32
CA ALA A 210 -21.84 -1.92 9.54
C ALA A 210 -20.55 -1.86 10.35
N LEU A 211 -19.64 -2.79 10.05
CA LEU A 211 -18.26 -2.86 10.49
C LEU A 211 -17.38 -2.92 9.24
N GLY A 212 -16.68 -1.83 8.94
CA GLY A 212 -15.79 -1.73 7.78
C GLY A 212 -14.33 -1.97 8.13
N ILE A 213 -13.57 -2.52 7.18
CA ILE A 213 -12.13 -2.73 7.32
C ILE A 213 -11.41 -2.00 6.19
N ILE A 214 -10.50 -1.07 6.54
CA ILE A 214 -9.71 -0.27 5.59
C ILE A 214 -8.29 -0.07 6.09
N GLY A 215 -7.39 0.40 5.22
CA GLY A 215 -6.06 0.86 5.62
C GLY A 215 -6.13 2.20 6.38
N SER A 216 -5.23 2.41 7.35
CA SER A 216 -5.21 3.63 8.16
C SER A 216 -4.92 4.89 7.33
N ASN A 217 -4.27 4.76 6.18
CA ASN A 217 -4.03 5.88 5.26
C ASN A 217 -5.33 6.49 4.65
N TRP A 218 -6.47 5.83 4.80
CA TRP A 218 -7.79 6.32 4.42
C TRP A 218 -8.50 7.13 5.50
N LEU A 219 -7.98 7.15 6.72
CA LEU A 219 -8.65 7.76 7.87
C LEU A 219 -8.49 9.27 7.95
N ASN A 220 -7.43 9.81 7.36
CA ASN A 220 -7.13 11.23 7.46
C ASN A 220 -8.25 12.10 6.89
N ASP A 221 -8.64 13.13 7.62
CA ASP A 221 -9.57 14.15 7.12
C ASP A 221 -8.83 15.03 6.11
N ALA A 222 -9.22 14.96 4.84
CA ALA A 222 -8.60 15.73 3.76
C ALA A 222 -8.65 17.28 3.98
N ARG A 223 -9.48 17.76 4.94
CA ARG A 223 -9.56 19.16 5.33
C ARG A 223 -8.55 19.54 6.42
N ASP A 224 -7.96 18.54 7.07
CA ASP A 224 -6.93 18.75 8.08
C ASP A 224 -5.54 18.62 7.46
N THR A 225 -4.94 19.76 7.13
CA THR A 225 -3.59 19.82 6.54
C THR A 225 -2.49 19.30 7.47
N THR A 226 -2.79 19.07 8.75
CA THR A 226 -1.85 18.49 9.71
C THR A 226 -1.89 16.96 9.73
N ASN A 227 -2.90 16.35 9.10
CA ASN A 227 -3.16 14.90 9.08
C ASN A 227 -3.22 14.25 10.48
N VAL A 228 -3.67 15.00 11.50
CA VAL A 228 -3.76 14.52 12.89
C VAL A 228 -5.17 14.00 13.19
N THR A 229 -6.18 14.49 12.48
CA THR A 229 -7.57 14.13 12.73
C THR A 229 -8.09 13.09 11.74
N PHE A 230 -8.85 12.14 12.27
CA PHE A 230 -9.58 11.19 11.45
C PHE A 230 -10.89 11.78 10.91
N ARG A 231 -11.42 11.17 9.85
CA ARG A 231 -12.71 11.53 9.26
C ARG A 231 -13.80 11.55 10.33
N LYS A 232 -14.65 12.59 10.30
CA LYS A 232 -15.70 12.81 11.29
C LYS A 232 -17.01 12.07 11.01
N ASN A 233 -17.17 11.53 9.81
CA ASN A 233 -18.37 10.82 9.39
C ASN A 233 -18.42 9.33 9.83
N ILE A 234 -17.33 8.83 10.35
CA ILE A 234 -17.20 7.46 10.87
C ILE A 234 -16.50 7.44 12.22
N THR A 235 -16.68 6.37 12.97
CA THR A 235 -15.94 6.10 14.21
C THR A 235 -14.90 5.03 13.97
N VAL A 236 -13.63 5.34 14.29
CA VAL A 236 -12.53 4.37 14.28
C VAL A 236 -12.50 3.65 15.61
N MET A 237 -12.73 2.34 15.60
CA MET A 237 -12.68 1.53 16.83
C MET A 237 -11.26 1.42 17.37
N LYS A 238 -11.15 1.41 18.68
CA LYS A 238 -9.90 1.04 19.37
C LYS A 238 -9.82 -0.49 19.47
N VAL A 239 -8.64 -1.05 19.23
CA VAL A 239 -8.43 -2.50 19.24
C VAL A 239 -7.54 -2.91 20.40
N SER A 240 -7.96 -3.94 21.14
CA SER A 240 -7.25 -4.50 22.29
C SER A 240 -6.78 -5.94 22.02
N ARG A 241 -5.59 -6.28 22.55
CA ARG A 241 -5.10 -7.67 22.60
C ARG A 241 -5.61 -8.43 23.82
N MET A 242 -6.18 -7.70 24.80
CA MET A 242 -6.67 -8.28 26.06
C MET A 242 -7.98 -9.04 25.86
N GLU A 243 -8.38 -9.80 26.88
CA GLU A 243 -9.64 -10.55 26.90
C GLU A 243 -10.87 -9.65 26.85
N THR A 244 -10.80 -8.46 27.43
CA THR A 244 -11.85 -7.45 27.43
C THR A 244 -11.26 -6.12 26.94
N ALA A 245 -11.93 -5.50 25.98
CA ALA A 245 -11.54 -4.20 25.46
C ALA A 245 -12.12 -3.08 26.34
N THR A 246 -11.27 -2.15 26.74
CA THR A 246 -11.64 -0.94 27.46
C THR A 246 -10.96 0.28 26.79
N PRO A 247 -11.43 1.51 27.03
CA PRO A 247 -10.75 2.70 26.50
C PRO A 247 -9.27 2.81 26.92
N GLN A 248 -8.88 2.22 28.05
CA GLN A 248 -7.53 2.29 28.62
C GLN A 248 -6.58 1.23 28.06
N ASN A 249 -7.09 0.10 27.54
CA ASN A 249 -6.28 -1.01 27.03
C ASN A 249 -6.48 -1.26 25.53
N SER A 250 -7.06 -0.29 24.83
CA SER A 250 -7.36 -0.38 23.41
C SER A 250 -6.81 0.84 22.68
N TRP A 251 -6.31 0.65 21.45
CA TRP A 251 -5.63 1.69 20.70
C TRP A 251 -6.19 1.83 19.29
N ARG A 252 -6.13 3.04 18.74
CA ARG A 252 -6.37 3.33 17.32
C ARG A 252 -5.07 3.18 16.54
N PRO A 253 -5.11 3.06 15.20
CA PRO A 253 -3.92 2.87 14.35
C PRO A 253 -3.10 4.16 14.17
N TYR A 254 -2.79 4.87 15.26
CA TYR A 254 -1.85 5.98 15.23
C TYR A 254 -0.41 5.48 15.19
N GLN A 255 0.46 6.20 14.50
CA GLN A 255 1.89 5.89 14.36
C GLN A 255 2.56 5.50 15.68
N TYR A 256 2.29 6.25 16.74
CA TYR A 256 2.83 5.98 18.08
C TYR A 256 2.47 4.59 18.60
N TYR A 257 1.22 4.17 18.43
CA TYR A 257 0.76 2.85 18.91
C TYR A 257 1.19 1.71 17.99
N ILE A 258 1.38 1.99 16.69
CA ILE A 258 1.97 1.04 15.74
C ILE A 258 3.44 0.83 16.10
N TYR A 259 4.19 1.92 16.32
CA TYR A 259 5.61 1.89 16.67
C TYR A 259 5.88 1.10 17.96
N ASN A 260 5.09 1.35 19.02
CA ASN A 260 5.25 0.66 20.31
C ASN A 260 4.63 -0.75 20.32
N GLY A 261 4.06 -1.24 19.23
CA GLY A 261 3.40 -2.55 19.16
C GLY A 261 2.09 -2.64 19.95
N ASN A 262 1.54 -1.51 20.40
CA ASN A 262 0.26 -1.49 21.12
C ASN A 262 -0.91 -1.79 20.17
N TYR A 263 -0.93 -1.20 18.97
CA TYR A 263 -1.94 -1.51 17.96
C TYR A 263 -1.68 -2.88 17.33
N PRO A 264 -2.65 -3.82 17.32
CA PRO A 264 -2.37 -5.19 16.94
C PRO A 264 -2.49 -5.50 15.43
N LEU A 265 -3.24 -4.71 14.65
CA LEU A 265 -3.58 -5.02 13.27
C LEU A 265 -2.66 -4.25 12.33
N ILE A 266 -1.41 -4.73 12.20
CA ILE A 266 -0.35 -4.05 11.44
C ILE A 266 0.01 -4.87 10.20
N ARG A 267 0.12 -4.21 9.05
CA ARG A 267 0.67 -4.77 7.80
C ARG A 267 1.82 -3.92 7.28
N THR A 268 2.67 -4.52 6.47
CA THR A 268 3.77 -3.80 5.80
C THR A 268 3.39 -3.50 4.37
N LEU A 269 3.63 -2.28 3.91
CA LEU A 269 3.59 -1.91 2.49
C LEU A 269 4.94 -2.23 1.85
N TYR A 270 4.93 -2.95 0.75
CA TYR A 270 6.11 -3.31 -0.04
C TYR A 270 6.03 -2.76 -1.45
N ALA A 271 7.17 -2.34 -1.99
CA ALA A 271 7.39 -2.20 -3.42
C ALA A 271 8.06 -3.49 -3.95
N LEU A 272 7.36 -4.21 -4.81
CA LEU A 272 7.87 -5.36 -5.54
C LEU A 272 8.43 -4.88 -6.87
N LEU A 273 9.75 -4.87 -7.01
CA LEU A 273 10.45 -4.30 -8.16
C LEU A 273 11.14 -5.41 -8.96
N ASN A 274 10.80 -5.53 -10.23
CA ASN A 274 11.34 -6.54 -11.14
C ASN A 274 11.91 -5.93 -12.43
N GLU A 275 12.31 -4.67 -12.39
CA GLU A 275 12.84 -3.95 -13.53
C GLU A 275 14.24 -4.45 -13.91
N PRO A 276 14.48 -4.86 -15.19
CA PRO A 276 15.76 -5.43 -15.62
C PRO A 276 16.89 -4.40 -15.71
N ARG A 277 16.55 -3.12 -15.79
CA ARG A 277 17.45 -1.98 -15.78
C ARG A 277 16.87 -0.84 -14.97
N SER A 278 17.70 0.11 -14.51
CA SER A 278 17.20 1.24 -13.70
C SER A 278 16.49 2.27 -14.57
N GLY A 279 15.17 2.30 -14.50
CA GLY A 279 14.29 3.27 -15.18
C GLY A 279 13.39 4.01 -14.18
N LEU A 280 12.25 4.53 -14.66
CA LEU A 280 11.29 5.26 -13.83
C LEU A 280 10.69 4.43 -12.69
N PRO A 281 10.28 3.16 -12.89
CA PRO A 281 9.79 2.31 -11.80
C PRO A 281 10.81 2.14 -10.67
N THR A 282 12.09 1.89 -11.02
CA THR A 282 13.19 1.83 -10.03
C THR A 282 13.39 3.17 -9.33
N SER A 283 13.37 4.28 -10.08
CA SER A 283 13.54 5.62 -9.51
C SER A 283 12.42 5.96 -8.54
N PHE A 284 11.17 5.62 -8.86
CA PHE A 284 10.04 5.85 -7.98
C PHE A 284 10.09 4.98 -6.72
N ALA A 285 10.38 3.68 -6.86
CA ALA A 285 10.54 2.79 -5.70
C ALA A 285 11.63 3.28 -4.73
N HIS A 286 12.72 3.81 -5.26
CA HIS A 286 13.78 4.42 -4.46
C HIS A 286 13.33 5.76 -3.85
N PHE A 287 12.64 6.61 -4.60
CA PHE A 287 12.11 7.88 -4.10
C PHE A 287 11.23 7.67 -2.87
N VAL A 288 10.27 6.75 -2.92
CA VAL A 288 9.38 6.45 -1.79
C VAL A 288 10.15 5.97 -0.56
N ARG A 289 11.25 5.25 -0.76
CA ARG A 289 12.09 4.75 0.34
C ARG A 289 13.05 5.80 0.92
N LEU A 290 13.45 6.80 0.14
CA LEU A 290 14.42 7.83 0.55
C LEU A 290 13.78 8.88 1.48
N PRO A 291 14.56 9.76 2.13
CA PRO A 291 14.06 10.69 3.13
C PRO A 291 12.86 11.54 2.71
N LYS A 292 12.78 11.94 1.43
CA LYS A 292 11.64 12.74 0.94
C LYS A 292 10.34 11.94 0.94
N GLY A 293 10.34 10.74 0.34
CA GLY A 293 9.18 9.84 0.37
C GLY A 293 8.82 9.45 1.81
N GLN A 294 9.82 9.10 2.62
CA GLN A 294 9.56 8.77 4.03
C GLN A 294 8.97 9.94 4.84
N MET A 295 9.24 11.20 4.47
CA MET A 295 8.56 12.36 5.05
C MET A 295 7.08 12.43 4.65
N ILE A 296 6.74 12.10 3.41
CA ILE A 296 5.35 12.03 2.92
C ILE A 296 4.62 10.93 3.68
N ILE A 297 5.20 9.72 3.76
CA ILE A 297 4.68 8.60 4.56
C ILE A 297 4.43 9.02 6.01
N HIS A 298 5.39 9.71 6.63
CA HIS A 298 5.22 10.18 8.01
C HIS A 298 4.05 11.15 8.16
N ARG A 299 3.87 12.07 7.23
CA ARG A 299 2.76 13.05 7.24
C ARG A 299 1.42 12.40 6.98
N SER A 300 1.36 11.35 6.19
CA SER A 300 0.11 10.61 5.89
C SER A 300 -0.41 9.77 7.07
N GLY A 301 0.29 9.74 8.20
CA GLY A 301 -0.10 8.94 9.36
C GLY A 301 0.38 7.49 9.33
N LEU A 302 1.05 7.06 8.27
CA LEU A 302 1.70 5.74 8.20
C LEU A 302 3.04 5.76 8.95
N LEU A 303 3.41 4.64 9.57
CA LEU A 303 4.71 4.52 10.22
C LEU A 303 5.80 4.25 9.18
N THR A 304 6.85 5.07 9.20
CA THR A 304 8.03 4.89 8.33
C THR A 304 8.81 3.63 8.70
N ILE A 305 9.50 3.03 7.72
CA ILE A 305 10.37 1.87 7.98
C ILE A 305 11.67 2.24 8.68
N GLN A 306 12.10 3.49 8.59
CA GLN A 306 13.24 4.00 9.33
C GLN A 306 12.78 4.55 10.69
N ALA A 307 12.37 3.67 11.59
CA ALA A 307 11.93 4.01 12.95
C ALA A 307 13.01 4.71 13.82
N GLY A 308 14.13 5.11 13.24
CA GLY A 308 15.15 5.96 13.84
C GLY A 308 14.99 7.45 13.51
N MET A 309 14.04 7.84 12.66
CA MET A 309 13.73 9.24 12.46
C MET A 309 12.85 9.72 13.62
N ASN A 310 13.52 10.22 14.67
CA ASN A 310 13.03 11.03 15.80
C ASN A 310 11.49 11.21 15.82
N VAL A 311 10.77 10.25 16.39
CA VAL A 311 9.51 10.54 17.03
C VAL A 311 9.88 11.41 18.23
N ARG A 312 9.81 12.74 18.09
CA ARG A 312 9.90 13.64 19.22
C ARG A 312 8.75 13.24 20.14
N GLN A 313 9.07 12.64 21.27
CA GLN A 313 8.13 12.56 22.38
C GLN A 313 7.76 14.00 22.73
N ILE A 314 6.59 14.44 22.29
CA ILE A 314 5.98 15.63 22.86
C ILE A 314 5.44 15.15 24.21
N ILE A 315 6.25 15.33 25.25
CA ILE A 315 5.76 15.21 26.62
C ILE A 315 4.86 16.44 26.79
N VAL A 316 3.56 16.22 26.64
CA VAL A 316 2.57 17.22 27.07
C VAL A 316 2.55 17.14 28.59
N ASN A 317 3.35 17.98 29.24
CA ASN A 317 3.20 18.26 30.66
C ASN A 317 1.89 19.05 30.84
N GLY A 318 0.77 18.33 30.82
CA GLY A 318 -0.53 18.81 31.25
C GLY A 318 -0.77 18.33 32.67
N ASN A 319 -0.57 19.20 33.64
CA ASN A 319 -1.23 19.02 34.95
C ASN A 319 -2.73 19.00 34.70
N TYR A 320 -3.32 17.80 34.68
CA TYR A 320 -4.74 17.64 34.94
C TYR A 320 -4.88 17.53 36.46
N ASN A 321 -4.95 18.68 37.12
CA ASN A 321 -5.66 18.82 38.38
C ASN A 321 -7.10 19.15 38.01
N ASP A 322 -7.99 18.32 38.56
CA ASP A 322 -9.44 18.31 38.75
C ASP A 322 -10.22 17.41 37.82
#